data_fe5609235425f984450b46e02519aaa9
#
_entry.id   fe5609235425f984450b46e02519aaa9
#
_cell.length_a   1.000
_cell.length_b   1.000
_cell.length_c   1.000
_cell.angle_alpha   90.00
_cell.angle_beta   90.00
_cell.angle_gamma   90.00
#
_symmetry.space_group_name_H-M   'P 1'
#
loop_
_entity.id
_entity.type
_entity.pdbx_description
1 polymer ?
#
loop_
_entity_poly.entity_id
_entity_poly.type
_entity_poly.pdbx_seq_one_letter_code
_entity_poly.pdbx_strand_id
1 'polypeptide(L)'
;LLSAQLADFQGGELLVDLYCGAGTIGLTMAHRVGQLVGVEIVPDAVENAKANAKRCGIENARFLCADAKQAAVQLAQEGLRPDVVVVDPPRKGCDPQVLEAIAKMSPQKLVYISCNSATLARDCKQAAGAAGLPPKNSGSGGPLPENHPCRMCCTAAA
;
A
#
# COMPACT_ATOMS: atom_id res chain seq x y z
N LEU A 1 5.14 -0.33 -12.63
CA LEU A 1 6.59 -0.54 -12.68
C LEU A 1 7.35 0.44 -11.79
N LEU A 2 6.93 1.70 -11.71
CA LEU A 2 7.53 2.70 -10.81
C LEU A 2 7.33 2.32 -9.32
N SER A 3 6.18 1.76 -8.96
CA SER A 3 5.85 1.29 -7.62
C SER A 3 6.80 0.19 -7.12
N ALA A 4 7.22 -0.73 -7.99
CA ALA A 4 8.14 -1.80 -7.64
C ALA A 4 9.58 -1.31 -7.41
N GLN A 5 9.99 -0.23 -8.09
CA GLN A 5 11.28 0.42 -7.87
C GLN A 5 11.29 1.25 -6.58
N LEU A 6 10.15 1.86 -6.23
CA LEU A 6 10.00 2.64 -5.01
C LEU A 6 9.99 1.77 -3.74
N ALA A 7 9.59 0.51 -3.86
CA ALA A 7 9.47 -0.38 -2.72
C ALA A 7 10.80 -1.00 -2.26
N ASP A 8 11.79 -1.18 -3.16
CA ASP A 8 13.14 -1.68 -2.84
C ASP A 8 13.13 -2.94 -1.95
N PHE A 9 12.57 -4.04 -2.50
CA PHE A 9 12.37 -5.29 -1.78
C PHE A 9 13.65 -6.11 -1.61
N GLN A 10 13.78 -6.77 -0.44
CA GLN A 10 14.89 -7.67 -0.10
C GLN A 10 14.50 -9.16 -0.21
N GLY A 11 13.22 -9.48 -0.39
CA GLY A 11 12.75 -10.82 -0.75
C GLY A 11 12.03 -11.62 0.34
N GLY A 12 11.75 -11.04 1.49
CA GLY A 12 11.03 -11.72 2.58
C GLY A 12 9.83 -10.95 3.13
N GLU A 13 9.58 -9.77 2.55
CA GLU A 13 8.64 -8.79 3.08
C GLU A 13 7.18 -9.25 2.96
N LEU A 14 6.36 -8.76 3.90
CA LEU A 14 4.91 -8.78 3.83
C LEU A 14 4.43 -7.49 3.15
N LEU A 15 3.83 -7.64 1.97
CA LEU A 15 3.20 -6.56 1.21
C LEU A 15 1.69 -6.60 1.40
N VAL A 16 1.09 -5.47 1.78
CA VAL A 16 -0.36 -5.27 1.77
C VAL A 16 -0.72 -4.26 0.69
N ASP A 17 -1.59 -4.67 -0.24
CA ASP A 17 -2.12 -3.84 -1.33
C ASP A 17 -3.59 -3.53 -1.06
N LEU A 18 -3.87 -2.33 -0.56
CA LEU A 18 -5.23 -1.85 -0.32
C LEU A 18 -5.77 -1.18 -1.59
N TYR A 19 -7.00 -1.49 -1.97
CA TYR A 19 -7.63 -1.14 -3.25
C TYR A 19 -6.98 -1.87 -4.43
N CYS A 20 -6.68 -3.17 -4.27
CA CYS A 20 -5.84 -3.91 -5.22
C CYS A 20 -6.50 -4.15 -6.60
N GLY A 21 -7.81 -3.96 -6.75
CA GLY A 21 -8.54 -4.23 -7.99
C GLY A 21 -8.32 -5.67 -8.45
N ALA A 22 -7.98 -5.86 -9.72
CA ALA A 22 -7.60 -7.16 -10.28
C ALA A 22 -6.18 -7.62 -9.92
N GLY A 23 -5.56 -6.98 -8.91
CA GLY A 23 -4.24 -7.33 -8.41
C GLY A 23 -3.07 -6.77 -9.23
N THR A 24 -3.32 -5.85 -10.15
CA THR A 24 -2.31 -5.41 -11.13
C THR A 24 -1.02 -4.90 -10.47
N ILE A 25 -1.12 -4.07 -9.43
CA ILE A 25 0.05 -3.49 -8.76
C ILE A 25 0.73 -4.55 -7.89
N GLY A 26 -0.01 -5.17 -6.96
CA GLY A 26 0.53 -6.16 -6.03
C GLY A 26 1.18 -7.35 -6.72
N LEU A 27 0.54 -7.89 -7.76
CA LEU A 27 1.06 -9.07 -8.48
C LEU A 27 2.38 -8.78 -9.23
N THR A 28 2.60 -7.54 -9.70
CA THR A 28 3.90 -7.19 -10.32
C THR A 28 5.06 -7.25 -9.33
N MET A 29 4.76 -7.16 -8.04
CA MET A 29 5.75 -7.17 -6.95
C MET A 29 5.81 -8.52 -6.23
N ALA A 30 4.83 -9.42 -6.44
CA ALA A 30 4.68 -10.66 -5.70
C ALA A 30 5.90 -11.60 -5.75
N HIS A 31 6.62 -11.63 -6.88
CA HIS A 31 7.86 -12.43 -7.02
C HIS A 31 9.05 -11.88 -6.21
N ARG A 32 8.92 -10.68 -5.65
CA ARG A 32 9.98 -9.98 -4.92
C ARG A 32 9.71 -9.90 -3.42
N VAL A 33 8.57 -10.41 -2.96
CA VAL A 33 8.14 -10.37 -1.55
C VAL A 33 7.86 -11.77 -1.03
N GLY A 34 7.92 -11.95 0.28
CA GLY A 34 7.59 -13.22 0.92
C GLY A 34 6.11 -13.53 0.88
N GLN A 35 5.26 -12.51 1.04
CA GLN A 35 3.80 -12.66 1.02
C GLN A 35 3.12 -11.38 0.51
N LEU A 36 2.06 -11.55 -0.29
CA LEU A 36 1.15 -10.49 -0.73
C LEU A 36 -0.24 -10.68 -0.12
N VAL A 37 -0.80 -9.61 0.44
CA VAL A 37 -2.21 -9.54 0.86
C VAL A 37 -2.88 -8.43 0.08
N GLY A 38 -3.78 -8.77 -0.85
CA GLY A 38 -4.60 -7.82 -1.60
C GLY A 38 -5.98 -7.65 -0.96
N VAL A 39 -6.47 -6.43 -0.90
CA VAL A 39 -7.82 -6.09 -0.40
C VAL A 39 -8.58 -5.32 -1.47
N GLU A 40 -9.78 -5.79 -1.78
CA GLU A 40 -10.66 -5.16 -2.77
C GLU A 40 -12.12 -5.39 -2.38
N ILE A 41 -12.95 -4.37 -2.57
CA ILE A 41 -14.38 -4.42 -2.21
C ILE A 41 -15.24 -5.10 -3.27
N VAL A 42 -14.81 -5.08 -4.53
CA VAL A 42 -15.57 -5.62 -5.66
C VAL A 42 -15.28 -7.10 -5.82
N PRO A 43 -16.28 -8.02 -5.59
CA PRO A 43 -16.05 -9.47 -5.64
C PRO A 43 -15.46 -9.95 -6.97
N ASP A 44 -15.97 -9.44 -8.09
CA ASP A 44 -15.49 -9.83 -9.43
C ASP A 44 -14.03 -9.44 -9.65
N ALA A 45 -13.59 -8.30 -9.09
CA ALA A 45 -12.20 -7.89 -9.16
C ALA A 45 -11.30 -8.80 -8.30
N VAL A 46 -11.78 -9.25 -7.15
CA VAL A 46 -11.07 -10.23 -6.30
C VAL A 46 -10.90 -11.56 -7.03
N GLU A 47 -11.95 -12.06 -7.68
CA GLU A 47 -11.85 -13.31 -8.47
C GLU A 47 -10.89 -13.14 -9.67
N ASN A 48 -10.91 -11.99 -10.33
CA ASN A 48 -9.95 -11.67 -11.37
C ASN A 48 -8.51 -11.62 -10.82
N ALA A 49 -8.29 -11.05 -9.62
CA ALA A 49 -6.97 -11.03 -8.97
C ALA A 49 -6.46 -12.45 -8.68
N LYS A 50 -7.32 -13.34 -8.15
CA LYS A 50 -7.00 -14.75 -7.93
C LYS A 50 -6.65 -15.48 -9.24
N ALA A 51 -7.46 -15.26 -10.29
CA ALA A 51 -7.20 -15.85 -11.61
C ALA A 51 -5.88 -15.33 -12.22
N ASN A 52 -5.59 -14.04 -12.06
CA ASN A 52 -4.34 -13.43 -12.50
C ASN A 52 -3.14 -14.00 -11.75
N ALA A 53 -3.23 -14.15 -10.41
CA ALA A 53 -2.18 -14.77 -9.61
C ALA A 53 -1.88 -16.19 -10.10
N LYS A 54 -2.92 -17.00 -10.28
CA LYS A 54 -2.79 -18.38 -10.79
C LYS A 54 -2.15 -18.41 -12.17
N ARG A 55 -2.58 -17.53 -13.09
CA ARG A 55 -2.02 -17.44 -14.46
C ARG A 55 -0.55 -17.04 -14.47
N CYS A 56 -0.13 -16.22 -13.50
CA CYS A 56 1.26 -15.79 -13.35
C CYS A 56 2.12 -16.72 -12.48
N GLY A 57 1.57 -17.84 -12.00
CA GLY A 57 2.30 -18.77 -11.13
C GLY A 57 2.64 -18.18 -9.75
N ILE A 58 1.82 -17.24 -9.25
CA ILE A 58 2.03 -16.60 -7.96
C ILE A 58 1.24 -17.36 -6.90
N GLU A 59 1.95 -17.99 -5.97
CA GLU A 59 1.37 -18.82 -4.89
C GLU A 59 1.39 -18.11 -3.52
N ASN A 60 2.19 -17.08 -3.37
CA ASN A 60 2.38 -16.32 -2.12
C ASN A 60 1.40 -15.13 -1.97
N ALA A 61 0.33 -15.08 -2.78
CA ALA A 61 -0.67 -14.04 -2.72
C ALA A 61 -2.00 -14.55 -2.17
N ARG A 62 -2.61 -13.78 -1.26
CA ARG A 62 -4.00 -13.96 -0.83
C ARG A 62 -4.81 -12.70 -1.06
N PHE A 63 -6.09 -12.86 -1.41
CA PHE A 63 -6.99 -11.74 -1.68
C PHE A 63 -8.21 -11.80 -0.79
N LEU A 64 -8.54 -10.65 -0.18
CA LEU A 64 -9.68 -10.44 0.71
C LEU A 64 -10.72 -9.59 -0.01
N CYS A 65 -11.96 -10.08 -0.06
CA CYS A 65 -13.11 -9.30 -0.53
C CYS A 65 -13.67 -8.51 0.66
N ALA A 66 -13.24 -7.26 0.81
CA ALA A 66 -13.63 -6.41 1.93
C ALA A 66 -13.48 -4.92 1.59
N ASP A 67 -14.22 -4.08 2.29
CA ASP A 67 -13.96 -2.64 2.28
C ASP A 67 -12.56 -2.35 2.87
N ALA A 68 -11.79 -1.48 2.21
CA ALA A 68 -10.40 -1.20 2.59
C ALA A 68 -10.27 -0.66 4.02
N LYS A 69 -11.25 0.13 4.48
CA LYS A 69 -11.29 0.66 5.84
C LYS A 69 -11.49 -0.46 6.87
N GLN A 70 -12.49 -1.33 6.64
CA GLN A 70 -12.76 -2.45 7.53
C GLN A 70 -11.58 -3.41 7.58
N ALA A 71 -11.04 -3.77 6.41
CA ALA A 71 -9.88 -4.65 6.32
C ALA A 71 -8.64 -4.06 6.99
N ALA A 72 -8.31 -2.78 6.75
CA ALA A 72 -7.15 -2.14 7.36
C ALA A 72 -7.26 -2.09 8.89
N VAL A 73 -8.44 -1.75 9.41
CA VAL A 73 -8.70 -1.74 10.86
C VAL A 73 -8.58 -3.15 11.45
N GLN A 74 -9.17 -4.15 10.79
CA GLN A 74 -9.11 -5.55 11.23
C GLN A 74 -7.66 -6.07 11.23
N LEU A 75 -6.92 -5.87 10.14
CA LEU A 75 -5.51 -6.30 10.03
C LEU A 75 -4.63 -5.64 11.10
N ALA A 76 -4.88 -4.36 11.41
CA ALA A 76 -4.19 -3.64 12.49
C ALA A 76 -4.53 -4.21 13.88
N GLN A 77 -5.80 -4.58 14.12
CA GLN A 77 -6.26 -5.19 15.37
C GLN A 77 -5.71 -6.61 15.55
N GLU A 78 -5.58 -7.38 14.46
CA GLU A 78 -4.93 -8.69 14.43
C GLU A 78 -3.41 -8.61 14.67
N GLY A 79 -2.87 -7.40 14.76
CA GLY A 79 -1.44 -7.17 14.98
C GLY A 79 -0.57 -7.42 13.76
N LEU A 80 -1.16 -7.41 12.55
CA LEU A 80 -0.39 -7.57 11.32
C LEU A 80 0.63 -6.44 11.18
N ARG A 81 1.86 -6.79 10.85
CA ARG A 81 3.00 -5.87 10.67
C ARG A 81 3.52 -5.98 9.24
N PRO A 82 2.88 -5.33 8.26
CA PRO A 82 3.39 -5.32 6.90
C PRO A 82 4.70 -4.51 6.83
N ASP A 83 5.64 -4.98 6.04
CA ASP A 83 6.85 -4.21 5.73
C ASP A 83 6.52 -3.09 4.75
N VAL A 84 5.66 -3.39 3.78
CA VAL A 84 5.23 -2.43 2.76
C VAL A 84 3.70 -2.42 2.65
N VAL A 85 3.13 -1.21 2.63
CA VAL A 85 1.72 -1.01 2.29
C VAL A 85 1.64 -0.19 1.00
N VAL A 86 0.85 -0.67 0.05
CA VAL A 86 0.49 0.05 -1.18
C VAL A 86 -0.96 0.48 -1.09
N VAL A 87 -1.25 1.70 -1.49
CA VAL A 87 -2.60 2.22 -1.62
C VAL A 87 -2.77 2.94 -2.96
N ASP A 88 -3.79 2.54 -3.73
CA ASP A 88 -4.23 3.19 -4.96
C ASP A 88 -5.72 3.53 -4.85
N PRO A 89 -6.08 4.51 -3.99
CA PRO A 89 -7.45 4.81 -3.67
C PRO A 89 -8.16 5.52 -4.84
N PRO A 90 -9.51 5.57 -4.84
CA PRO A 90 -10.26 6.35 -5.79
C PRO A 90 -9.93 7.86 -5.70
N ARG A 91 -10.38 8.65 -6.68
CA ARG A 91 -10.07 10.11 -6.78
C ARG A 91 -10.35 10.93 -5.53
N LYS A 92 -11.28 10.49 -4.67
CA LYS A 92 -11.58 11.15 -3.38
C LYS A 92 -10.48 10.97 -2.32
N GLY A 93 -9.53 10.07 -2.55
CA GLY A 93 -8.48 9.72 -1.61
C GLY A 93 -8.88 8.61 -0.62
N CYS A 94 -8.02 8.36 0.35
CA CYS A 94 -8.26 7.39 1.43
C CYS A 94 -9.23 7.94 2.49
N ASP A 95 -9.99 7.03 3.11
CA ASP A 95 -10.69 7.34 4.36
C ASP A 95 -9.64 7.58 5.48
N PRO A 96 -9.84 8.60 6.34
CA PRO A 96 -8.94 8.87 7.45
C PRO A 96 -8.64 7.66 8.33
N GLN A 97 -9.62 6.79 8.55
CA GLN A 97 -9.44 5.58 9.37
C GLN A 97 -8.56 4.53 8.70
N VAL A 98 -8.47 4.50 7.36
CA VAL A 98 -7.50 3.67 6.62
C VAL A 98 -6.09 4.15 6.94
N LEU A 99 -5.85 5.46 6.87
CA LEU A 99 -4.54 6.04 7.16
C LEU A 99 -4.11 5.83 8.61
N GLU A 100 -5.04 5.97 9.56
CA GLU A 100 -4.80 5.69 10.98
C GLU A 100 -4.48 4.19 11.22
N ALA A 101 -5.19 3.28 10.56
CA ALA A 101 -4.94 1.85 10.66
C ALA A 101 -3.56 1.49 10.08
N ILE A 102 -3.18 2.07 8.94
CA ILE A 102 -1.85 1.92 8.36
C ILE A 102 -0.77 2.41 9.33
N ALA A 103 -0.98 3.59 9.95
CA ALA A 103 -0.05 4.12 10.94
C ALA A 103 0.12 3.18 12.15
N LYS A 104 -0.97 2.56 12.63
CA LYS A 104 -0.92 1.55 13.71
C LYS A 104 -0.17 0.27 13.31
N MET A 105 -0.30 -0.17 12.07
CA MET A 105 0.48 -1.29 11.54
C MET A 105 1.97 -0.97 11.42
N SER A 106 2.34 0.32 11.39
CA SER A 106 3.72 0.83 11.36
C SER A 106 4.57 0.19 10.25
N PRO A 107 4.15 0.23 8.97
CA PRO A 107 4.94 -0.34 7.89
C PRO A 107 6.27 0.40 7.75
N GLN A 108 7.31 -0.31 7.29
CA GLN A 108 8.60 0.33 6.97
C GLN A 108 8.46 1.29 5.78
N LYS A 109 7.50 1.00 4.88
CA LYS A 109 7.28 1.80 3.68
C LYS A 109 5.79 1.87 3.32
N LEU A 110 5.31 3.08 3.03
CA LEU A 110 3.99 3.33 2.47
C LEU A 110 4.15 3.88 1.05
N VAL A 111 3.62 3.15 0.06
CA VAL A 111 3.55 3.59 -1.34
C VAL A 111 2.13 4.08 -1.61
N TYR A 112 1.97 5.37 -1.83
CA TYR A 112 0.68 5.99 -2.15
C TYR A 112 0.65 6.40 -3.62
N ILE A 113 -0.27 5.84 -4.38
CA ILE A 113 -0.49 6.14 -5.80
C ILE A 113 -1.77 6.95 -5.91
N SER A 114 -1.76 8.05 -6.66
CA SER A 114 -2.95 8.86 -6.86
C SER A 114 -2.94 9.55 -8.22
N CYS A 115 -4.09 9.60 -8.85
CA CYS A 115 -4.31 10.44 -10.04
C CYS A 115 -4.73 11.88 -9.69
N ASN A 116 -4.83 12.25 -8.40
CA ASN A 116 -5.21 13.57 -7.94
C ASN A 116 -4.21 14.11 -6.92
N SER A 117 -3.41 15.10 -7.33
CA SER A 117 -2.35 15.69 -6.50
C SER A 117 -2.86 16.39 -5.24
N ALA A 118 -4.08 16.96 -5.27
CA ALA A 118 -4.66 17.64 -4.11
C ALA A 118 -5.06 16.66 -3.01
N THR A 119 -5.71 15.54 -3.37
CA THR A 119 -6.04 14.48 -2.41
C THR A 119 -4.79 13.78 -1.90
N LEU A 120 -3.80 13.57 -2.77
CA LEU A 120 -2.50 13.01 -2.41
C LEU A 120 -1.83 13.87 -1.32
N ALA A 121 -1.73 15.18 -1.53
CA ALA A 121 -1.10 16.07 -0.55
C ALA A 121 -1.83 16.08 0.80
N ARG A 122 -3.17 16.06 0.80
CA ARG A 122 -4.00 15.98 2.01
C ARG A 122 -3.73 14.67 2.76
N ASP A 123 -3.80 13.54 2.07
CA ASP A 123 -3.71 12.21 2.67
C ASP A 123 -2.27 11.92 3.14
N CYS A 124 -1.25 12.38 2.41
CA CYS A 124 0.14 12.30 2.85
C CYS A 124 0.39 13.09 4.14
N LYS A 125 -0.19 14.29 4.25
CA LYS A 125 -0.10 15.11 5.47
C LYS A 125 -0.79 14.42 6.66
N GLN A 126 -1.95 13.80 6.42
CA GLN A 126 -2.69 13.09 7.45
C GLN A 126 -1.96 11.82 7.90
N ALA A 127 -1.47 11.00 6.96
CA ALA A 127 -0.71 9.80 7.27
C ALA A 127 0.57 10.14 8.06
N ALA A 128 1.28 11.20 7.68
CA ALA A 128 2.45 11.69 8.41
C ALA A 128 2.09 12.13 9.83
N GLY A 129 0.98 12.84 10.02
CA GLY A 129 0.48 13.24 11.34
C GLY A 129 0.10 12.06 12.22
N ALA A 130 -0.59 11.06 11.67
CA ALA A 130 -1.00 9.85 12.39
C ALA A 130 0.20 8.97 12.79
N ALA A 131 1.26 8.97 11.99
CA ALA A 131 2.49 8.23 12.27
C ALA A 131 3.52 9.04 13.08
N GLY A 132 3.24 10.31 13.43
CA GLY A 132 4.19 11.21 14.07
C GLY A 132 5.36 11.62 13.18
N LEU A 133 5.20 11.53 11.86
CA LEU A 133 6.25 11.78 10.88
C LEU A 133 6.06 13.14 10.19
N PRO A 134 7.14 13.92 9.95
CA PRO A 134 7.02 15.11 9.13
C PRO A 134 6.72 14.74 7.67
N PRO A 135 5.78 15.44 6.99
CA PRO A 135 5.46 15.18 5.59
C PRO A 135 6.68 15.50 4.72
N LYS A 136 7.09 14.55 3.88
CA LYS A 136 8.09 14.78 2.84
C LYS A 136 7.41 14.72 1.47
N ASN A 137 7.40 15.87 0.79
CA ASN A 137 7.06 15.94 -0.62
C ASN A 137 8.19 15.31 -1.43
N SER A 138 7.93 14.27 -2.18
CA SER A 138 8.86 13.73 -3.17
C SER A 138 8.81 14.54 -4.47
N GLY A 139 9.23 15.80 -4.37
CA GLY A 139 9.67 16.61 -5.50
C GLY A 139 11.11 16.96 -5.24
N SER A 140 12.05 16.37 -5.97
CA SER A 140 13.51 16.56 -5.91
C SER A 140 14.23 15.86 -4.73
N GLY A 141 15.08 14.90 -5.10
CA GLY A 141 15.85 14.05 -4.20
C GLY A 141 16.88 14.79 -3.34
N GLY A 142 16.79 14.54 -2.04
CA GLY A 142 17.86 14.70 -1.09
C GLY A 142 17.89 13.49 -0.17
N PRO A 143 19.06 13.04 0.34
CA PRO A 143 19.15 11.87 1.20
C PRO A 143 18.40 12.09 2.51
N LEU A 144 17.61 11.07 2.90
CA LEU A 144 16.90 11.03 4.18
C LEU A 144 17.86 10.74 5.33
N PRO A 145 17.64 11.28 6.55
CA PRO A 145 18.33 10.81 7.73
C PRO A 145 17.97 9.33 8.00
N GLU A 146 19.00 8.53 8.28
CA GLU A 146 18.97 7.06 8.30
C GLU A 146 18.16 6.41 9.43
N ASN A 147 17.49 7.16 10.31
CA ASN A 147 16.90 6.66 11.55
C ASN A 147 15.37 6.84 11.70
N HIS A 148 14.60 6.91 10.60
CA HIS A 148 13.12 6.94 10.70
C HIS A 148 12.48 5.60 10.33
N PRO A 149 11.57 5.05 11.17
CA PRO A 149 11.01 3.72 11.00
C PRO A 149 10.02 3.57 9.83
N CYS A 150 9.52 4.67 9.24
CA CYS A 150 8.59 4.59 8.12
C CYS A 150 9.00 5.55 6.98
N ARG A 151 9.09 5.01 5.74
CA ARG A 151 9.32 5.79 4.52
C ARG A 151 8.02 5.89 3.73
N MET A 152 7.55 7.11 3.46
CA MET A 152 6.41 7.35 2.59
C MET A 152 6.89 7.75 1.20
N CYS A 153 6.46 6.99 0.18
CA CYS A 153 6.69 7.29 -1.23
C CYS A 153 5.36 7.67 -1.88
N CYS A 154 5.19 8.94 -2.23
CA CYS A 154 3.98 9.41 -2.89
C CYS A 154 4.25 9.60 -4.38
N THR A 155 3.43 9.01 -5.25
CA THR A 155 3.53 9.14 -6.70
C THR A 155 2.20 9.61 -7.27
N ALA A 156 2.22 10.71 -8.03
CA ALA A 156 1.07 11.11 -8.85
C ALA A 156 1.15 10.33 -10.18
N ALA A 157 0.08 9.59 -10.51
CA ALA A 157 -0.09 9.04 -11.85
C ALA A 157 -0.49 10.18 -12.80
N ALA A 158 0.23 10.32 -13.91
CA ALA A 158 -0.09 11.26 -14.98
C ALA A 158 -1.27 10.77 -15.82
#